data_da296959730869d6b80d12230cc5b8c3
#
_entry.id   da296959730869d6b80d12230cc5b8c3
#
_cell.length_a   1.000
_cell.length_b   1.000
_cell.length_c   1.000
_cell.angle_alpha   90.00
_cell.angle_beta   90.00
_cell.angle_gamma   90.00
#
_symmetry.space_group_name_H-M   'P 1'
#
loop_
_entity.id
_entity.type
_entity.pdbx_description
1 polymer ?
#
loop_
_entity_poly.entity_id
_entity_poly.type
_entity_poly.pdbx_seq_one_letter_code
_entity_poly.pdbx_strand_id
1 'polypeptide(L)'
;IGMSNLTRHSEFNLLGLSSRPEDQNPLFVLFLIMYLVSLMGNLLIVLAIRSNPQLQNPMYFFLSVLSFADICYTTVIVPKMLVNFVSETKTISYNECLAQMYFFLAFGNMDSYLLAAMAIDRYVAICNPFHYVTVMNHICCVLLLAAFTAFSYLHSLLHVFLVSLVAMTEGLASVMAPLGCIIISYLRILIAILKIPSAAGKRKAFSTCSSHLTVVTLLYGSISYVYFQPLSSYTVKDRIATVIYTVLTSMLNPFIFSLRNKDLKRGLEKLISRIKSHMDRLSMAKAKKICWP
;
A
#
# COMPACT_ATOMS: atom_id res chain seq x y z
N ILE A 1 26.67 38.80 -22.81
CA ILE A 1 25.44 38.85 -22.02
C ILE A 1 25.31 37.48 -21.34
N GLY A 2 25.55 37.44 -20.01
CA GLY A 2 25.82 36.24 -19.26
C GLY A 2 24.61 35.32 -19.09
N MET A 3 24.83 34.06 -19.42
CA MET A 3 23.97 32.90 -19.12
C MET A 3 24.25 32.31 -17.74
N SER A 4 24.41 33.17 -16.71
CA SER A 4 24.86 32.71 -15.38
C SER A 4 23.80 32.82 -14.27
N ASN A 5 22.48 32.88 -14.58
CA ASN A 5 21.44 33.08 -13.58
C ASN A 5 20.26 32.07 -13.68
N LEU A 6 20.44 30.90 -14.30
CA LEU A 6 19.36 29.90 -14.44
C LEU A 6 19.46 28.72 -13.44
N THR A 7 20.32 28.79 -12.44
CA THR A 7 20.44 27.77 -11.37
C THR A 7 20.00 28.32 -10.00
N ARG A 8 19.03 29.20 -9.95
CA ARG A 8 18.32 29.48 -8.71
C ARG A 8 17.37 28.29 -8.49
N HIS A 9 17.79 27.32 -7.67
CA HIS A 9 16.94 26.23 -7.20
C HIS A 9 15.65 26.84 -6.67
N SER A 10 14.56 26.70 -7.41
CA SER A 10 13.25 27.11 -6.93
C SER A 10 12.85 26.12 -5.85
N GLU A 11 12.95 26.55 -4.61
CA GLU A 11 12.40 25.81 -3.46
C GLU A 11 10.93 26.15 -3.33
N PHE A 12 10.12 25.13 -3.05
CA PHE A 12 8.72 25.32 -2.72
C PHE A 12 8.54 25.38 -1.22
N ASN A 13 7.79 26.36 -0.75
CA ASN A 13 7.35 26.42 0.64
C ASN A 13 6.14 25.49 0.83
N LEU A 14 6.28 24.49 1.69
CA LEU A 14 5.20 23.58 2.04
C LEU A 14 4.32 24.22 3.12
N LEU A 15 3.01 24.24 2.91
CA LEU A 15 2.06 24.79 3.88
C LEU A 15 2.01 24.03 5.21
N GLY A 16 2.55 22.78 5.23
CA GLY A 16 2.47 21.89 6.40
C GLY A 16 1.04 21.40 6.68
N LEU A 17 0.91 20.49 7.62
CA LEU A 17 -0.39 19.95 8.03
C LEU A 17 -1.10 20.86 9.04
N SER A 18 -0.36 21.49 9.95
CA SER A 18 -0.89 22.49 10.88
C SER A 18 0.05 23.68 10.97
N SER A 19 -0.54 24.86 11.13
CA SER A 19 0.19 26.12 11.38
C SER A 19 0.40 26.36 12.90
N ARG A 20 -0.22 25.54 13.76
CA ARG A 20 -0.12 25.69 15.22
C ARG A 20 1.09 24.91 15.74
N PRO A 21 2.01 25.56 16.49
CA PRO A 21 3.17 24.88 17.07
C PRO A 21 2.80 23.72 18.01
N GLU A 22 1.69 23.88 18.75
CA GLU A 22 1.16 22.90 19.70
C GLU A 22 0.71 21.59 19.05
N ASP A 23 0.30 21.61 17.78
CA ASP A 23 -0.12 20.41 17.04
C ASP A 23 1.07 19.62 16.47
N GLN A 24 2.26 20.21 16.36
CA GLN A 24 3.37 19.62 15.64
C GLN A 24 3.94 18.38 16.32
N ASN A 25 4.13 18.44 17.64
CA ASN A 25 4.65 17.31 18.42
C ASN A 25 3.67 16.13 18.46
N PRO A 26 2.37 16.30 18.73
CA PRO A 26 1.40 15.21 18.66
C PRO A 26 1.31 14.58 17.27
N LEU A 27 1.30 15.40 16.22
CA LEU A 27 1.25 14.90 14.84
C LEU A 27 2.54 14.15 14.44
N PHE A 28 3.70 14.66 14.86
CA PHE A 28 4.97 13.95 14.65
C PHE A 28 4.95 12.56 15.27
N VAL A 29 4.57 12.45 16.54
CA VAL A 29 4.50 11.16 17.24
C VAL A 29 3.49 10.23 16.58
N LEU A 30 2.30 10.73 16.23
CA LEU A 30 1.27 9.96 15.56
C LEU A 30 1.79 9.37 14.23
N PHE A 31 2.34 10.21 13.36
CA PHE A 31 2.80 9.74 12.05
C PHE A 31 4.06 8.86 12.14
N LEU A 32 4.93 9.10 13.12
CA LEU A 32 6.05 8.21 13.38
C LEU A 32 5.59 6.81 13.78
N ILE A 33 4.62 6.71 14.70
CA ILE A 33 4.04 5.42 15.12
C ILE A 33 3.37 4.73 13.93
N MET A 34 2.53 5.43 13.17
CA MET A 34 1.87 4.88 11.99
C MET A 34 2.86 4.35 10.97
N TYR A 35 3.94 5.08 10.72
CA TYR A 35 5.00 4.69 9.79
C TYR A 35 5.73 3.43 10.26
N LEU A 36 6.16 3.39 11.52
CA LEU A 36 6.85 2.21 12.07
C LEU A 36 5.95 0.97 12.05
N VAL A 37 4.67 1.12 12.40
CA VAL A 37 3.69 0.02 12.34
C VAL A 37 3.48 -0.46 10.90
N SER A 38 3.41 0.47 9.93
CA SER A 38 3.30 0.13 8.51
C SER A 38 4.54 -0.63 8.02
N LEU A 39 5.74 -0.14 8.30
CA LEU A 39 6.99 -0.80 7.92
C LEU A 39 7.10 -2.20 8.50
N MET A 40 6.92 -2.33 9.81
CA MET A 40 7.07 -3.61 10.50
C MET A 40 6.00 -4.61 10.05
N GLY A 41 4.74 -4.18 9.96
CA GLY A 41 3.64 -5.05 9.58
C GLY A 41 3.80 -5.60 8.16
N ASN A 42 4.09 -4.72 7.20
CA ASN A 42 4.28 -5.12 5.81
C ASN A 42 5.55 -5.97 5.61
N LEU A 43 6.65 -5.63 6.29
CA LEU A 43 7.88 -6.43 6.26
C LEU A 43 7.63 -7.85 6.80
N LEU A 44 6.90 -7.99 7.90
CA LEU A 44 6.54 -9.29 8.47
C LEU A 44 5.70 -10.12 7.49
N ILE A 45 4.78 -9.53 6.75
CA ILE A 45 4.01 -10.23 5.71
C ILE A 45 4.94 -10.75 4.61
N VAL A 46 5.81 -9.90 4.06
CA VAL A 46 6.76 -10.30 3.01
C VAL A 46 7.64 -11.46 3.48
N LEU A 47 8.19 -11.35 4.69
CA LEU A 47 9.04 -12.39 5.27
C LEU A 47 8.26 -13.68 5.55
N ALA A 48 7.04 -13.61 6.06
CA ALA A 48 6.19 -14.79 6.31
C ALA A 48 5.85 -15.54 5.03
N ILE A 49 5.50 -14.82 3.96
CA ILE A 49 5.18 -15.41 2.66
C ILE A 49 6.42 -16.07 2.06
N ARG A 50 7.57 -15.40 2.09
CA ARG A 50 8.82 -15.94 1.54
C ARG A 50 9.36 -17.14 2.33
N SER A 51 9.16 -17.15 3.66
CA SER A 51 9.68 -18.20 4.54
C SER A 51 8.81 -19.44 4.61
N ASN A 52 7.59 -19.41 4.06
CA ASN A 52 6.64 -20.51 4.20
C ASN A 52 6.19 -21.04 2.82
N PRO A 53 6.61 -22.27 2.42
CA PRO A 53 6.21 -22.87 1.14
C PRO A 53 4.69 -23.02 0.97
N GLN A 54 3.91 -23.11 2.04
CA GLN A 54 2.45 -23.20 1.97
C GLN A 54 1.78 -21.89 1.51
N LEU A 55 2.51 -20.78 1.54
CA LEU A 55 2.06 -19.47 1.11
C LEU A 55 2.55 -19.12 -0.32
N GLN A 56 2.98 -20.10 -1.10
CA GLN A 56 3.47 -19.93 -2.47
C GLN A 56 2.33 -20.11 -3.49
N ASN A 57 1.33 -19.25 -3.45
CA ASN A 57 0.25 -19.22 -4.43
C ASN A 57 0.01 -17.79 -4.97
N PRO A 58 -0.69 -17.61 -6.10
CA PRO A 58 -0.88 -16.32 -6.75
C PRO A 58 -1.38 -15.21 -5.83
N MET A 59 -2.35 -15.49 -4.97
CA MET A 59 -2.86 -14.49 -4.03
C MET A 59 -1.77 -13.96 -3.09
N TYR A 60 -0.96 -14.85 -2.48
CA TYR A 60 0.10 -14.40 -1.59
C TYR A 60 1.27 -13.77 -2.34
N PHE A 61 1.50 -14.16 -3.59
CA PHE A 61 2.44 -13.47 -4.45
C PHE A 61 2.05 -11.99 -4.60
N PHE A 62 0.82 -11.70 -5.02
CA PHE A 62 0.33 -10.32 -5.14
C PHE A 62 0.30 -9.59 -3.80
N LEU A 63 -0.08 -10.27 -2.72
CA LEU A 63 -0.05 -9.70 -1.36
C LEU A 63 1.37 -9.31 -0.92
N SER A 64 2.37 -10.14 -1.22
CA SER A 64 3.77 -9.83 -0.94
C SER A 64 4.25 -8.58 -1.68
N VAL A 65 3.84 -8.44 -2.94
CA VAL A 65 4.18 -7.26 -3.76
C VAL A 65 3.42 -6.02 -3.26
N LEU A 66 2.15 -6.16 -2.89
CA LEU A 66 1.35 -5.08 -2.29
C LEU A 66 1.99 -4.59 -0.99
N SER A 67 2.38 -5.50 -0.10
CA SER A 67 3.07 -5.13 1.15
C SER A 67 4.40 -4.41 0.88
N PHE A 68 5.14 -4.79 -0.15
CA PHE A 68 6.35 -4.09 -0.55
C PHE A 68 6.04 -2.69 -1.11
N ALA A 69 5.01 -2.56 -1.93
CA ALA A 69 4.55 -1.27 -2.46
C ALA A 69 4.08 -0.33 -1.34
N ASP A 70 3.35 -0.84 -0.34
CA ASP A 70 2.95 -0.10 0.87
C ASP A 70 4.14 0.46 1.65
N ILE A 71 5.23 -0.32 1.81
CA ILE A 71 6.48 0.15 2.43
C ILE A 71 7.06 1.32 1.62
N CYS A 72 7.18 1.15 0.31
CA CYS A 72 7.72 2.19 -0.58
C CYS A 72 6.85 3.44 -0.55
N TYR A 73 5.54 3.29 -0.66
CA TYR A 73 4.56 4.38 -0.65
C TYR A 73 4.65 5.24 0.62
N THR A 74 4.62 4.60 1.79
CA THR A 74 4.74 5.31 3.06
C THR A 74 6.12 5.95 3.24
N THR A 75 7.18 5.32 2.75
CA THR A 75 8.55 5.84 2.81
C THR A 75 8.76 7.07 1.91
N VAL A 76 8.02 7.19 0.81
CA VAL A 76 8.05 8.39 -0.04
C VAL A 76 7.44 9.60 0.67
N ILE A 77 6.43 9.39 1.52
CA ILE A 77 5.64 10.49 2.11
C ILE A 77 6.13 10.86 3.51
N VAL A 78 6.18 9.86 4.40
CA VAL A 78 6.24 10.10 5.85
C VAL A 78 7.58 10.69 6.31
N PRO A 79 8.76 10.24 5.85
CA PRO A 79 10.02 10.79 6.32
C PRO A 79 10.16 12.30 6.09
N LYS A 80 9.82 12.79 4.89
CA LYS A 80 9.86 14.23 4.59
C LYS A 80 8.86 15.02 5.44
N MET A 81 7.68 14.44 5.66
CA MET A 81 6.68 15.04 6.52
C MET A 81 7.15 15.13 7.98
N LEU A 82 7.80 14.09 8.51
CA LEU A 82 8.37 14.08 9.86
C LEU A 82 9.47 15.13 10.01
N VAL A 83 10.36 15.26 9.02
CA VAL A 83 11.37 16.32 9.00
C VAL A 83 10.72 17.70 9.03
N ASN A 84 9.65 17.91 8.27
CA ASN A 84 8.95 19.20 8.23
C ASN A 84 8.24 19.56 9.56
N PHE A 85 7.91 18.60 10.42
CA PHE A 85 7.37 18.91 11.75
C PHE A 85 8.40 19.49 12.72
N VAL A 86 9.67 19.08 12.60
CA VAL A 86 10.75 19.52 13.48
C VAL A 86 11.60 20.63 12.88
N SER A 87 11.43 20.98 11.61
CA SER A 87 12.18 22.02 10.91
C SER A 87 11.47 23.36 11.01
N GLU A 88 12.25 24.43 11.21
CA GLU A 88 11.74 25.81 11.17
C GLU A 88 11.32 26.20 9.74
N THR A 89 12.09 25.77 8.75
CA THR A 89 11.80 26.01 7.33
C THR A 89 11.18 24.76 6.69
N LYS A 90 9.96 24.90 6.20
CA LYS A 90 9.21 23.81 5.54
C LYS A 90 9.36 23.91 4.04
N THR A 91 10.55 23.60 3.52
CA THR A 91 10.86 23.70 2.10
C THR A 91 11.15 22.35 1.48
N ILE A 92 10.94 22.26 0.17
CA ILE A 92 11.32 21.15 -0.68
C ILE A 92 11.91 21.70 -1.98
N SER A 93 13.01 21.12 -2.45
CA SER A 93 13.57 21.49 -3.75
C SER A 93 12.65 21.02 -4.90
N TYR A 94 12.73 21.67 -6.05
CA TYR A 94 11.94 21.33 -7.24
C TYR A 94 12.11 19.85 -7.63
N ASN A 95 13.36 19.37 -7.68
CA ASN A 95 13.65 18.01 -8.08
C ASN A 95 13.14 16.96 -7.05
N GLU A 96 13.28 17.25 -5.75
CA GLU A 96 12.73 16.38 -4.69
C GLU A 96 11.21 16.34 -4.75
N CYS A 97 10.55 17.48 -5.01
CA CYS A 97 9.11 17.56 -5.15
C CYS A 97 8.61 16.71 -6.33
N LEU A 98 9.26 16.83 -7.51
CA LEU A 98 8.92 16.03 -8.68
C LEU A 98 9.17 14.54 -8.44
N ALA A 99 10.30 14.18 -7.83
CA ALA A 99 10.61 12.78 -7.49
C ALA A 99 9.59 12.22 -6.50
N GLN A 100 9.24 12.96 -5.45
CA GLN A 100 8.24 12.56 -4.47
C GLN A 100 6.87 12.35 -5.14
N MET A 101 6.43 13.27 -6.00
CA MET A 101 5.17 13.15 -6.74
C MET A 101 5.17 11.94 -7.68
N TYR A 102 6.28 11.72 -8.39
CA TYR A 102 6.43 10.57 -9.29
C TYR A 102 6.27 9.25 -8.56
N PHE A 103 7.03 9.04 -7.49
CA PHE A 103 6.97 7.79 -6.73
C PHE A 103 5.66 7.63 -5.96
N PHE A 104 5.08 8.73 -5.46
CA PHE A 104 3.76 8.72 -4.83
C PHE A 104 2.69 8.20 -5.79
N LEU A 105 2.64 8.72 -7.01
CA LEU A 105 1.71 8.27 -8.03
C LEU A 105 2.00 6.85 -8.49
N ALA A 106 3.28 6.49 -8.68
CA ALA A 106 3.67 5.17 -9.15
C ALA A 106 3.24 4.07 -8.17
N PHE A 107 3.54 4.21 -6.88
CA PHE A 107 3.16 3.22 -5.88
C PHE A 107 1.65 3.25 -5.58
N GLY A 108 0.99 4.41 -5.55
CA GLY A 108 -0.45 4.49 -5.37
C GLY A 108 -1.24 3.85 -6.52
N ASN A 109 -0.82 4.03 -7.76
CA ASN A 109 -1.39 3.31 -8.90
C ASN A 109 -1.12 1.80 -8.80
N MET A 110 0.10 1.40 -8.43
CA MET A 110 0.47 0.01 -8.28
C MET A 110 -0.41 -0.71 -7.27
N ASP A 111 -0.71 -0.09 -6.12
CA ASP A 111 -1.63 -0.64 -5.11
C ASP A 111 -3.02 -0.91 -5.73
N SER A 112 -3.54 0.03 -6.49
CA SER A 112 -4.85 -0.11 -7.17
C SER A 112 -4.86 -1.27 -8.17
N TYR A 113 -3.81 -1.43 -8.98
CA TYR A 113 -3.71 -2.52 -9.95
C TYR A 113 -3.46 -3.88 -9.28
N LEU A 114 -2.70 -3.93 -8.19
CA LEU A 114 -2.50 -5.15 -7.42
C LEU A 114 -3.80 -5.63 -6.77
N LEU A 115 -4.61 -4.71 -6.25
CA LEU A 115 -5.95 -5.05 -5.76
C LEU A 115 -6.85 -5.57 -6.88
N ALA A 116 -6.76 -5.01 -8.09
CA ALA A 116 -7.49 -5.54 -9.24
C ALA A 116 -7.02 -6.95 -9.62
N ALA A 117 -5.70 -7.22 -9.62
CA ALA A 117 -5.15 -8.55 -9.84
C ALA A 117 -5.64 -9.56 -8.80
N MET A 118 -5.66 -9.15 -7.52
CA MET A 118 -6.20 -9.99 -6.43
C MET A 118 -7.70 -10.25 -6.57
N ALA A 119 -8.47 -9.30 -7.11
CA ALA A 119 -9.88 -9.50 -7.41
C ALA A 119 -10.08 -10.51 -8.55
N ILE A 120 -9.26 -10.44 -9.59
CA ILE A 120 -9.25 -11.41 -10.70
C ILE A 120 -8.86 -12.80 -10.19
N ASP A 121 -7.81 -12.91 -9.35
CA ASP A 121 -7.42 -14.17 -8.72
C ASP A 121 -8.58 -14.80 -7.95
N ARG A 122 -9.27 -14.02 -7.13
CA ARG A 122 -10.46 -14.47 -6.39
C ARG A 122 -11.59 -14.90 -7.33
N TYR A 123 -11.83 -14.13 -8.37
CA TYR A 123 -12.84 -14.48 -9.37
C TYR A 123 -12.56 -15.84 -10.03
N VAL A 124 -11.33 -16.06 -10.50
CA VAL A 124 -10.95 -17.34 -11.14
C VAL A 124 -11.03 -18.49 -10.14
N ALA A 125 -10.53 -18.30 -8.90
CA ALA A 125 -10.55 -19.33 -7.87
C ALA A 125 -11.96 -19.78 -7.45
N ILE A 126 -12.94 -18.88 -7.46
CA ILE A 126 -14.31 -19.15 -7.00
C ILE A 126 -15.23 -19.56 -8.16
N CYS A 127 -15.13 -18.86 -9.29
CA CYS A 127 -16.04 -19.05 -10.40
C CYS A 127 -15.55 -20.09 -11.42
N ASN A 128 -14.23 -20.35 -11.48
CA ASN A 128 -13.62 -21.24 -12.49
C ASN A 128 -12.51 -22.14 -11.90
N PRO A 129 -12.81 -22.89 -10.82
CA PRO A 129 -11.78 -23.60 -10.03
C PRO A 129 -11.01 -24.66 -10.83
N PHE A 130 -11.65 -25.28 -11.83
CA PHE A 130 -11.00 -26.30 -12.66
C PHE A 130 -9.90 -25.71 -13.57
N HIS A 131 -10.00 -24.44 -13.93
CA HIS A 131 -9.00 -23.76 -14.79
C HIS A 131 -8.06 -22.85 -13.98
N TYR A 132 -8.19 -22.82 -12.66
CA TYR A 132 -7.40 -21.90 -11.81
C TYR A 132 -5.90 -22.08 -12.02
N VAL A 133 -5.40 -23.30 -11.97
CA VAL A 133 -3.96 -23.58 -12.11
C VAL A 133 -3.43 -23.21 -13.51
N THR A 134 -4.26 -23.33 -14.52
CA THR A 134 -3.90 -23.00 -15.91
C THR A 134 -3.89 -21.50 -16.15
N VAL A 135 -4.87 -20.78 -15.62
CA VAL A 135 -5.05 -19.33 -15.83
C VAL A 135 -4.12 -18.53 -14.91
N MET A 136 -4.07 -18.89 -13.61
CA MET A 136 -3.28 -18.20 -12.59
C MET A 136 -1.95 -18.93 -12.34
N ASN A 137 -1.24 -19.29 -13.42
CA ASN A 137 0.10 -19.85 -13.31
C ASN A 137 1.15 -18.77 -13.00
N HIS A 138 2.34 -19.18 -12.57
CA HIS A 138 3.42 -18.26 -12.18
C HIS A 138 3.81 -17.29 -13.29
N ILE A 139 3.85 -17.74 -14.54
CA ILE A 139 4.21 -16.89 -15.70
C ILE A 139 3.16 -15.79 -15.88
N CYS A 140 1.87 -16.16 -15.83
CA CYS A 140 0.78 -15.19 -15.95
C CYS A 140 0.83 -14.15 -14.83
N CYS A 141 1.07 -14.56 -13.58
CA CYS A 141 1.19 -13.65 -12.44
C CYS A 141 2.36 -12.68 -12.60
N VAL A 142 3.53 -13.15 -13.06
CA VAL A 142 4.71 -12.32 -13.32
C VAL A 142 4.46 -11.35 -14.47
N LEU A 143 3.83 -11.79 -15.55
CA LEU A 143 3.48 -10.93 -16.68
C LEU A 143 2.47 -9.85 -16.30
N LEU A 144 1.44 -10.20 -15.52
CA LEU A 144 0.49 -9.21 -14.98
C LEU A 144 1.21 -8.18 -14.11
N LEU A 145 2.08 -8.64 -13.21
CA LEU A 145 2.85 -7.73 -12.37
C LEU A 145 3.74 -6.81 -13.20
N ALA A 146 4.46 -7.35 -14.18
CA ALA A 146 5.32 -6.56 -15.06
C ALA A 146 4.53 -5.52 -15.86
N ALA A 147 3.38 -5.90 -16.41
CA ALA A 147 2.49 -4.99 -17.15
C ALA A 147 1.95 -3.87 -16.25
N PHE A 148 1.47 -4.20 -15.06
CA PHE A 148 0.94 -3.21 -14.11
C PHE A 148 2.04 -2.28 -13.59
N THR A 149 3.23 -2.82 -13.31
CA THR A 149 4.39 -2.03 -12.92
C THR A 149 4.79 -1.06 -14.03
N ALA A 150 4.98 -1.56 -15.24
CA ALA A 150 5.33 -0.73 -16.40
C ALA A 150 4.28 0.38 -16.64
N PHE A 151 2.98 0.02 -16.58
CA PHE A 151 1.91 0.99 -16.76
C PHE A 151 1.90 2.04 -15.63
N SER A 152 2.04 1.63 -14.37
CA SER A 152 2.05 2.54 -13.22
C SER A 152 3.19 3.55 -13.32
N TYR A 153 4.40 3.10 -13.65
CA TYR A 153 5.57 3.96 -13.78
C TYR A 153 5.49 4.88 -15.00
N LEU A 154 5.05 4.35 -16.15
CA LEU A 154 4.89 5.14 -17.38
C LEU A 154 3.81 6.22 -17.20
N HIS A 155 2.66 5.84 -16.64
CA HIS A 155 1.57 6.78 -16.33
C HIS A 155 2.04 7.89 -15.37
N SER A 156 2.78 7.53 -14.32
CA SER A 156 3.30 8.50 -13.36
C SER A 156 4.33 9.44 -13.99
N LEU A 157 5.17 8.93 -14.89
CA LEU A 157 6.12 9.74 -15.64
C LEU A 157 5.38 10.75 -16.55
N LEU A 158 4.38 10.27 -17.29
CA LEU A 158 3.55 11.13 -18.15
C LEU A 158 2.83 12.19 -17.32
N HIS A 159 2.26 11.82 -16.17
CA HIS A 159 1.57 12.74 -15.28
C HIS A 159 2.51 13.84 -14.76
N VAL A 160 3.73 13.50 -14.35
CA VAL A 160 4.71 14.48 -13.87
C VAL A 160 5.14 15.43 -15.00
N PHE A 161 5.25 14.95 -16.23
CA PHE A 161 5.54 15.80 -17.40
C PHE A 161 4.36 16.71 -17.79
N LEU A 162 3.12 16.23 -17.63
CA LEU A 162 1.91 16.93 -18.06
C LEU A 162 1.24 17.75 -16.95
N VAL A 163 1.83 17.82 -15.76
CA VAL A 163 1.27 18.52 -14.57
C VAL A 163 0.79 19.94 -14.83
N SER A 164 1.22 20.58 -15.92
CA SER A 164 0.77 21.93 -16.25
C SER A 164 -0.54 22.00 -17.06
N LEU A 165 -1.02 20.92 -17.68
CA LEU A 165 -2.17 21.02 -18.64
C LEU A 165 -3.33 20.01 -18.45
N VAL A 166 -3.13 18.82 -17.89
CA VAL A 166 -4.16 17.74 -17.99
C VAL A 166 -4.39 16.95 -16.68
N ALA A 167 -3.88 17.41 -15.55
CA ALA A 167 -3.78 16.67 -14.29
C ALA A 167 -5.10 16.11 -13.72
N MET A 168 -6.26 16.62 -14.12
CA MET A 168 -7.55 16.19 -13.53
C MET A 168 -8.19 15.00 -14.24
N THR A 169 -8.07 14.87 -15.56
CA THR A 169 -8.81 13.86 -16.33
C THR A 169 -8.10 12.51 -16.38
N GLU A 170 -6.77 12.50 -16.46
CA GLU A 170 -5.99 11.26 -16.54
C GLU A 170 -5.89 10.55 -15.20
N GLY A 171 -5.79 11.27 -14.08
CA GLY A 171 -5.78 10.70 -12.74
C GLY A 171 -7.08 9.92 -12.43
N LEU A 172 -8.22 10.44 -12.90
CA LEU A 172 -9.51 9.76 -12.73
C LEU A 172 -9.55 8.46 -13.53
N ALA A 173 -9.08 8.43 -14.77
CA ALA A 173 -9.08 7.24 -15.61
C ALA A 173 -8.23 6.10 -15.03
N SER A 174 -7.03 6.41 -14.49
CA SER A 174 -6.12 5.41 -13.91
C SER A 174 -6.67 4.75 -12.64
N VAL A 175 -7.52 5.45 -11.89
CA VAL A 175 -8.20 4.94 -10.70
C VAL A 175 -9.47 4.19 -11.07
N MET A 176 -10.22 4.67 -12.06
CA MET A 176 -11.51 4.07 -12.43
C MET A 176 -11.37 2.73 -13.16
N ALA A 177 -10.30 2.52 -13.95
CA ALA A 177 -10.10 1.27 -14.67
C ALA A 177 -9.91 0.06 -13.73
N PRO A 178 -8.98 0.07 -12.74
CA PRO A 178 -8.86 -1.02 -11.78
C PRO A 178 -10.11 -1.15 -10.90
N LEU A 179 -10.77 -0.06 -10.52
CA LEU A 179 -12.05 -0.11 -9.79
C LEU A 179 -13.14 -0.83 -10.59
N GLY A 180 -13.26 -0.55 -11.89
CA GLY A 180 -14.18 -1.25 -12.78
C GLY A 180 -13.92 -2.77 -12.82
N CYS A 181 -12.66 -3.18 -12.94
CA CYS A 181 -12.27 -4.59 -12.86
C CYS A 181 -12.67 -5.23 -11.52
N ILE A 182 -12.44 -4.54 -10.41
CA ILE A 182 -12.80 -5.02 -9.07
C ILE A 182 -14.32 -5.20 -8.97
N ILE A 183 -15.10 -4.19 -9.35
CA ILE A 183 -16.58 -4.24 -9.31
C ILE A 183 -17.11 -5.41 -10.14
N ILE A 184 -16.66 -5.55 -11.39
CA ILE A 184 -17.13 -6.62 -12.29
C ILE A 184 -16.76 -7.99 -11.70
N SER A 185 -15.54 -8.17 -11.20
CA SER A 185 -15.08 -9.41 -10.59
C SER A 185 -15.95 -9.78 -9.39
N TYR A 186 -16.23 -8.82 -8.49
CA TYR A 186 -17.02 -9.08 -7.29
C TYR A 186 -18.53 -9.27 -7.57
N LEU A 187 -19.08 -8.62 -8.58
CA LEU A 187 -20.44 -8.91 -9.01
C LEU A 187 -20.56 -10.37 -9.49
N ARG A 188 -19.62 -10.85 -10.28
CA ARG A 188 -19.60 -12.24 -10.74
C ARG A 188 -19.35 -13.23 -9.60
N ILE A 189 -18.46 -12.91 -8.64
CA ILE A 189 -18.25 -13.70 -7.43
C ILE A 189 -19.55 -13.77 -6.61
N LEU A 190 -20.24 -12.65 -6.41
CA LEU A 190 -21.51 -12.62 -5.68
C LEU A 190 -22.56 -13.54 -6.32
N ILE A 191 -22.72 -13.46 -7.64
CA ILE A 191 -23.65 -14.34 -8.38
C ILE A 191 -23.25 -15.81 -8.18
N ALA A 192 -21.97 -16.15 -8.22
CA ALA A 192 -21.50 -17.51 -8.01
C ALA A 192 -21.74 -17.98 -6.55
N ILE A 193 -21.49 -17.14 -5.56
CA ILE A 193 -21.74 -17.46 -4.13
C ILE A 193 -23.24 -17.69 -3.87
N LEU A 194 -24.12 -16.91 -4.48
CA LEU A 194 -25.57 -17.08 -4.32
C LEU A 194 -26.05 -18.44 -4.83
N LYS A 195 -25.39 -19.01 -5.84
CA LYS A 195 -25.67 -20.35 -6.38
C LYS A 195 -25.16 -21.51 -5.52
N ILE A 196 -24.30 -21.27 -4.50
CA ILE A 196 -23.82 -22.31 -3.60
C ILE A 196 -24.99 -22.83 -2.74
N PRO A 197 -25.27 -24.16 -2.72
CA PRO A 197 -26.44 -24.69 -2.01
C PRO A 197 -26.30 -24.58 -0.49
N SER A 198 -25.06 -24.75 0.05
CA SER A 198 -24.85 -24.82 1.51
C SER A 198 -24.56 -23.45 2.13
N ALA A 199 -25.20 -23.15 3.26
CA ALA A 199 -24.94 -21.94 4.03
C ALA A 199 -23.49 -21.86 4.53
N ALA A 200 -22.88 -22.98 4.91
CA ALA A 200 -21.48 -23.07 5.33
C ALA A 200 -20.52 -22.71 4.18
N GLY A 201 -20.80 -23.19 2.96
CA GLY A 201 -20.04 -22.84 1.75
C GLY A 201 -20.13 -21.35 1.41
N LYS A 202 -21.33 -20.78 1.46
CA LYS A 202 -21.55 -19.32 1.28
C LYS A 202 -20.71 -18.53 2.28
N ARG A 203 -20.81 -18.88 3.58
CA ARG A 203 -20.06 -18.20 4.64
C ARG A 203 -18.53 -18.26 4.44
N LYS A 204 -18.03 -19.43 4.02
CA LYS A 204 -16.59 -19.60 3.71
C LYS A 204 -16.15 -18.71 2.55
N ALA A 205 -16.91 -18.67 1.47
CA ALA A 205 -16.61 -17.84 0.29
C ALA A 205 -16.64 -16.34 0.64
N PHE A 206 -17.66 -15.86 1.37
CA PHE A 206 -17.71 -14.48 1.85
C PHE A 206 -16.53 -14.14 2.75
N SER A 207 -16.16 -15.02 3.69
CA SER A 207 -15.01 -14.82 4.57
C SER A 207 -13.71 -14.65 3.80
N THR A 208 -13.54 -15.40 2.71
CA THR A 208 -12.34 -15.31 1.84
C THR A 208 -12.24 -13.98 1.12
N CYS A 209 -13.37 -13.41 0.69
CA CYS A 209 -13.42 -12.14 -0.05
C CYS A 209 -13.40 -10.90 0.86
N SER A 210 -13.82 -11.03 2.11
CA SER A 210 -14.09 -9.88 2.98
C SER A 210 -12.84 -9.06 3.32
N SER A 211 -11.67 -9.68 3.49
CA SER A 211 -10.42 -8.95 3.74
C SER A 211 -10.06 -8.05 2.56
N HIS A 212 -10.11 -8.59 1.35
CA HIS A 212 -9.83 -7.81 0.14
C HIS A 212 -10.84 -6.66 -0.04
N LEU A 213 -12.14 -6.93 0.13
CA LEU A 213 -13.17 -5.89 0.05
C LEU A 213 -12.97 -4.79 1.08
N THR A 214 -12.52 -5.13 2.30
CA THR A 214 -12.20 -4.13 3.32
C THR A 214 -11.08 -3.20 2.86
N VAL A 215 -9.98 -3.76 2.31
CA VAL A 215 -8.86 -2.95 1.80
C VAL A 215 -9.29 -2.09 0.61
N VAL A 216 -10.04 -2.66 -0.33
CA VAL A 216 -10.61 -1.91 -1.48
C VAL A 216 -11.46 -0.75 -1.00
N THR A 217 -12.34 -0.98 -0.01
CA THR A 217 -13.20 0.08 0.54
C THR A 217 -12.39 1.18 1.23
N LEU A 218 -11.35 0.82 1.97
CA LEU A 218 -10.45 1.81 2.60
C LEU A 218 -9.70 2.63 1.55
N LEU A 219 -9.11 1.98 0.54
CA LEU A 219 -8.35 2.67 -0.51
C LEU A 219 -9.26 3.60 -1.32
N TYR A 220 -10.32 3.07 -1.92
CA TYR A 220 -11.19 3.86 -2.79
C TYR A 220 -12.06 4.85 -2.01
N GLY A 221 -12.40 4.55 -0.76
CA GLY A 221 -13.06 5.49 0.13
C GLY A 221 -12.17 6.69 0.46
N SER A 222 -10.88 6.46 0.74
CA SER A 222 -9.93 7.55 0.97
C SER A 222 -9.69 8.40 -0.29
N ILE A 223 -9.55 7.76 -1.44
CA ILE A 223 -9.43 8.46 -2.74
C ILE A 223 -10.67 9.31 -2.99
N SER A 224 -11.87 8.74 -2.82
CA SER A 224 -13.12 9.48 -3.02
C SER A 224 -13.23 10.66 -2.07
N TYR A 225 -12.86 10.51 -0.80
CA TYR A 225 -12.86 11.60 0.17
C TYR A 225 -11.98 12.77 -0.29
N VAL A 226 -10.78 12.49 -0.83
CA VAL A 226 -9.86 13.51 -1.31
C VAL A 226 -10.37 14.23 -2.56
N TYR A 227 -10.91 13.48 -3.52
CA TYR A 227 -11.29 14.04 -4.83
C TYR A 227 -12.67 14.72 -4.86
N PHE A 228 -13.59 14.30 -3.97
CA PHE A 228 -14.93 14.90 -3.92
C PHE A 228 -15.06 16.10 -3.01
N GLN A 229 -13.98 16.53 -2.34
CA GLN A 229 -14.01 17.74 -1.54
C GLN A 229 -13.86 19.00 -2.42
N PRO A 230 -14.73 20.01 -2.24
CA PRO A 230 -14.59 21.28 -2.93
C PRO A 230 -13.30 21.99 -2.48
N LEU A 231 -12.47 22.39 -3.42
CA LEU A 231 -11.20 23.11 -3.14
C LEU A 231 -11.41 24.40 -2.33
N SER A 232 -12.59 25.03 -2.46
CA SER A 232 -12.96 26.25 -1.75
C SER A 232 -13.19 26.07 -0.24
N SER A 233 -13.46 24.84 0.21
CA SER A 233 -13.72 24.50 1.62
C SER A 233 -12.61 23.67 2.27
N TYR A 234 -11.47 23.50 1.60
CA TYR A 234 -10.39 22.61 2.05
C TYR A 234 -9.65 23.19 3.27
N THR A 235 -9.92 22.61 4.43
CA THR A 235 -9.41 23.07 5.74
C THR A 235 -8.13 22.34 6.16
N VAL A 236 -7.50 22.82 7.26
CA VAL A 236 -6.38 22.10 7.90
C VAL A 236 -6.78 20.70 8.33
N LYS A 237 -8.02 20.54 8.83
CA LYS A 237 -8.54 19.22 9.24
C LYS A 237 -8.61 18.24 8.06
N ASP A 238 -8.99 18.73 6.88
CA ASP A 238 -9.08 17.90 5.67
C ASP A 238 -7.70 17.47 5.19
N ARG A 239 -6.70 18.36 5.29
CA ARG A 239 -5.29 17.98 5.00
C ARG A 239 -4.79 16.87 5.93
N ILE A 240 -5.02 17.01 7.23
CA ILE A 240 -4.64 15.99 8.22
C ILE A 240 -5.38 14.69 7.94
N ALA A 241 -6.68 14.75 7.70
CA ALA A 241 -7.49 13.57 7.39
C ALA A 241 -6.99 12.87 6.13
N THR A 242 -6.70 13.61 5.05
CA THR A 242 -6.16 13.07 3.80
C THR A 242 -4.88 12.26 4.04
N VAL A 243 -3.92 12.82 4.76
CA VAL A 243 -2.65 12.15 5.03
C VAL A 243 -2.85 10.95 5.96
N ILE A 244 -3.71 11.09 6.98
CA ILE A 244 -4.05 9.96 7.86
C ILE A 244 -4.64 8.81 7.04
N TYR A 245 -5.64 9.06 6.20
CA TYR A 245 -6.25 8.00 5.37
C TYR A 245 -5.24 7.34 4.43
N THR A 246 -4.35 8.13 3.84
CA THR A 246 -3.30 7.65 2.95
C THR A 246 -2.34 6.68 3.65
N VAL A 247 -1.82 7.09 4.82
CA VAL A 247 -0.88 6.26 5.59
C VAL A 247 -1.61 5.11 6.30
N LEU A 248 -2.85 5.36 6.76
CA LEU A 248 -3.66 4.36 7.46
C LEU A 248 -3.98 3.15 6.59
N THR A 249 -4.24 3.35 5.30
CA THR A 249 -4.53 2.23 4.39
C THR A 249 -3.36 1.26 4.35
N SER A 250 -2.14 1.75 4.09
CA SER A 250 -0.93 0.93 4.04
C SER A 250 -0.58 0.31 5.42
N MET A 251 -0.86 1.03 6.51
CA MET A 251 -0.67 0.52 7.87
C MET A 251 -1.65 -0.62 8.21
N LEU A 252 -2.90 -0.53 7.76
CA LEU A 252 -3.95 -1.50 8.10
C LEU A 252 -3.89 -2.77 7.25
N ASN A 253 -3.32 -2.73 6.05
CA ASN A 253 -3.23 -3.89 5.15
C ASN A 253 -2.68 -5.14 5.84
N PRO A 254 -1.55 -5.11 6.58
CA PRO A 254 -1.03 -6.27 7.29
C PRO A 254 -2.02 -6.88 8.28
N PHE A 255 -2.73 -6.04 9.02
CA PHE A 255 -3.70 -6.50 10.02
C PHE A 255 -4.94 -7.11 9.38
N ILE A 256 -5.49 -6.47 8.35
CA ILE A 256 -6.70 -6.94 7.66
C ILE A 256 -6.44 -8.30 7.02
N PHE A 257 -5.30 -8.47 6.35
CA PHE A 257 -4.97 -9.74 5.70
C PHE A 257 -4.56 -10.82 6.71
N SER A 258 -3.81 -10.49 7.77
CA SER A 258 -3.34 -11.47 8.76
C SER A 258 -4.45 -11.95 9.71
N LEU A 259 -5.34 -11.06 10.16
CA LEU A 259 -6.39 -11.41 11.10
C LEU A 259 -7.44 -12.37 10.53
N ARG A 260 -7.72 -12.27 9.23
CA ARG A 260 -8.77 -13.07 8.58
C ARG A 260 -8.24 -14.30 7.84
N ASN A 261 -6.96 -14.33 7.50
CA ASN A 261 -6.36 -15.44 6.77
C ASN A 261 -5.60 -16.36 7.73
N LYS A 262 -6.18 -17.54 7.99
CA LYS A 262 -5.61 -18.51 8.92
C LYS A 262 -4.23 -19.01 8.51
N ASP A 263 -3.97 -19.15 7.21
CA ASP A 263 -2.69 -19.66 6.71
C ASP A 263 -1.59 -18.59 6.86
N LEU A 264 -1.91 -17.33 6.57
CA LEU A 264 -1.01 -16.21 6.81
C LEU A 264 -0.74 -16.03 8.30
N LYS A 265 -1.76 -16.12 9.15
CA LYS A 265 -1.61 -16.07 10.60
C LYS A 265 -0.67 -17.15 11.11
N ARG A 266 -0.84 -18.40 10.68
CA ARG A 266 0.06 -19.53 11.01
C ARG A 266 1.48 -19.30 10.50
N GLY A 267 1.63 -18.72 9.29
CA GLY A 267 2.93 -18.35 8.73
C GLY A 267 3.66 -17.33 9.58
N LEU A 268 2.95 -16.29 10.03
CA LEU A 268 3.47 -15.26 10.95
C LEU A 268 3.86 -15.84 12.30
N GLU A 269 3.01 -16.68 12.91
CA GLU A 269 3.31 -17.34 14.18
C GLU A 269 4.58 -18.21 14.10
N LYS A 270 4.75 -18.98 13.01
CA LYS A 270 5.97 -19.75 12.75
C LYS A 270 7.20 -18.87 12.59
N LEU A 271 7.08 -17.75 11.89
CA LEU A 271 8.18 -16.80 11.69
C LEU A 271 8.60 -16.18 13.03
N ILE A 272 7.64 -15.68 13.81
CA ILE A 272 7.88 -15.06 15.12
C ILE A 272 8.55 -16.06 16.07
N SER A 273 8.08 -17.31 16.12
CA SER A 273 8.69 -18.34 16.97
C SER A 273 10.13 -18.68 16.56
N ARG A 274 10.45 -18.69 15.26
CA ARG A 274 11.82 -18.85 14.77
C ARG A 274 12.72 -17.68 15.17
N ILE A 275 12.25 -16.45 15.01
CA ILE A 275 12.98 -15.24 15.41
C ILE A 275 13.27 -15.28 16.91
N LYS A 276 12.26 -15.59 17.74
CA LYS A 276 12.42 -15.70 19.19
C LYS A 276 13.47 -16.77 19.55
N SER A 277 13.36 -17.95 19.00
CA SER A 277 14.34 -19.04 19.25
C SER A 277 15.76 -18.66 18.82
N HIS A 278 15.91 -17.89 17.72
CA HIS A 278 17.23 -17.42 17.30
C HIS A 278 17.78 -16.36 18.25
N MET A 279 16.97 -15.43 18.72
CA MET A 279 17.35 -14.43 19.70
C MET A 279 17.76 -15.05 21.04
N ASP A 280 17.01 -16.06 21.51
CA ASP A 280 17.32 -16.80 22.74
C ASP A 280 18.69 -17.51 22.63
N ARG A 281 19.00 -18.12 21.49
CA ARG A 281 20.33 -18.71 21.22
C ARG A 281 21.46 -17.68 21.23
N LEU A 282 21.22 -16.51 20.62
CA LEU A 282 22.22 -15.44 20.60
C LEU A 282 22.47 -14.85 21.99
N SER A 283 21.42 -14.68 22.81
CA SER A 283 21.54 -14.22 24.19
C SER A 283 22.30 -15.23 25.07
N MET A 284 22.01 -16.53 24.93
CA MET A 284 22.75 -17.58 25.61
C MET A 284 24.22 -17.67 25.16
N ALA A 285 24.49 -17.48 23.86
CA ALA A 285 25.87 -17.44 23.36
C ALA A 285 26.66 -16.22 23.88
N LYS A 286 25.99 -15.05 23.99
CA LYS A 286 26.60 -13.87 24.62
C LYS A 286 26.85 -14.06 26.11
N ALA A 287 25.90 -14.65 26.84
CA ALA A 287 26.06 -14.94 28.27
C ALA A 287 27.23 -15.91 28.52
N LYS A 288 27.39 -16.96 27.69
CA LYS A 288 28.54 -17.87 27.77
C LYS A 288 29.89 -17.19 27.51
N LYS A 289 29.96 -16.20 26.61
CA LYS A 289 31.17 -15.43 26.34
C LYS A 289 31.56 -14.47 27.49
N ILE A 290 30.59 -14.01 28.28
CA ILE A 290 30.81 -13.12 29.42
C ILE A 290 31.20 -13.90 30.67
N CYS A 291 30.78 -15.15 30.79
CA CYS A 291 31.05 -16.03 31.94
C CYS A 291 32.36 -16.83 31.84
N TRP A 292 33.14 -16.69 30.76
CA TRP A 292 34.44 -17.34 30.63
C TRP A 292 35.56 -16.29 30.51
N PRO A 293 36.40 -16.10 31.52
CA PRO A 293 37.60 -15.25 31.43
C PRO A 293 38.62 -15.87 30.49
#